data_bd1d037784bf28fce21640f27ba0cc00
#
_entry.id   bd1d037784bf28fce21640f27ba0cc00
#
_cell.length_a   1.000
_cell.length_b   1.000
_cell.length_c   1.000
_cell.angle_alpha   90.00
_cell.angle_beta   90.00
_cell.angle_gamma   90.00
#
_symmetry.space_group_name_H-M   'P 1'
#
loop_
_entity.id
_entity.type
_entity.pdbx_description
1 polymer ?
#
loop_
_entity_poly.entity_id
_entity_poly.type
_entity_poly.pdbx_seq_one_letter_code
_entity_poly.pdbx_strand_id
1 'polypeptide(L)'
;MRSWNLHEIQVEGGSRSPVVLDSDEAARAVFIVLEPGQSLGDHQVKEHAFVFVVSGEARVESGAEALDAGPGTLCMFEPDERRSVSTESGARILLLLAPWPGEGHYRGDAPL
;
A
#
# COMPACT_ATOMS: atom_id res chain seq x y z
N MET A 1 -3.38 23.04 3.91
CA MET A 1 -3.66 21.66 4.36
C MET A 1 -4.36 20.90 3.23
N ARG A 2 -3.98 19.65 3.02
CA ARG A 2 -4.69 18.75 2.10
C ARG A 2 -5.28 17.63 2.92
N SER A 3 -6.45 17.15 2.52
CA SER A 3 -7.11 16.08 3.26
C SER A 3 -7.90 15.19 2.33
N TRP A 4 -8.07 13.94 2.74
CA TRP A 4 -8.83 12.95 1.99
C TRP A 4 -9.67 12.14 2.96
N ASN A 5 -10.91 11.86 2.57
CA ASN A 5 -11.72 10.88 3.28
C ASN A 5 -11.53 9.53 2.58
N LEU A 6 -10.78 8.65 3.22
CA LEU A 6 -10.38 7.38 2.60
C LEU A 6 -11.55 6.42 2.38
N HIS A 7 -12.69 6.65 3.04
CA HIS A 7 -13.89 5.87 2.80
C HIS A 7 -14.64 6.30 1.54
N GLU A 8 -14.41 7.54 1.09
CA GLU A 8 -15.18 8.13 0.00
C GLU A 8 -14.42 8.22 -1.32
N ILE A 9 -13.14 7.90 -1.35
CA ILE A 9 -12.36 7.98 -2.58
C ILE A 9 -12.91 7.00 -3.60
N GLN A 10 -13.18 7.48 -4.80
CA GLN A 10 -13.66 6.67 -5.91
C GLN A 10 -12.49 6.16 -6.71
N VAL A 11 -12.49 4.87 -6.99
CA VAL A 11 -11.51 4.23 -7.87
C VAL A 11 -12.26 3.63 -9.04
N GLU A 12 -11.94 4.11 -10.22
CA GLU A 12 -12.65 3.74 -11.42
C GLU A 12 -12.41 2.28 -11.81
N GLY A 13 -13.48 1.59 -12.19
CA GLY A 13 -13.38 0.23 -12.71
C GLY A 13 -13.02 -0.84 -11.70
N GLY A 14 -13.04 -0.54 -10.41
CA GLY A 14 -12.66 -1.52 -9.40
C GLY A 14 -11.23 -2.01 -9.56
N SER A 15 -10.40 -1.23 -10.21
CA SER A 15 -9.03 -1.61 -10.52
C SER A 15 -8.15 -1.56 -9.28
N ARG A 16 -7.24 -2.51 -9.17
CA ARG A 16 -6.21 -2.47 -8.14
C ARG A 16 -5.13 -1.44 -8.44
N SER A 17 -5.27 -0.68 -9.51
CA SER A 17 -4.32 0.37 -9.86
C SER A 17 -4.25 1.40 -8.74
N PRO A 18 -3.06 1.72 -8.26
CA PRO A 18 -2.92 2.67 -7.17
C PRO A 18 -3.29 4.08 -7.60
N VAL A 19 -3.91 4.80 -6.67
CA VAL A 19 -4.20 6.22 -6.83
C VAL A 19 -3.22 6.98 -5.95
N VAL A 20 -2.34 7.75 -6.55
CA VAL A 20 -1.38 8.54 -5.79
C VAL A 20 -2.10 9.77 -5.23
N LEU A 21 -2.24 9.82 -3.91
CA LEU A 21 -2.89 10.94 -3.24
C LEU A 21 -1.93 12.14 -3.14
N ASP A 22 -0.69 11.85 -2.78
CA ASP A 22 0.34 12.86 -2.64
C ASP A 22 1.71 12.19 -2.74
N SER A 23 2.69 12.95 -3.21
CA SER A 23 4.05 12.42 -3.34
C SER A 23 5.04 13.58 -3.26
N ASP A 24 5.90 13.56 -2.24
CA ASP A 24 6.99 14.50 -2.10
C ASP A 24 8.16 13.82 -1.36
N GLU A 25 9.18 14.61 -1.00
CA GLU A 25 10.38 14.05 -0.36
C GLU A 25 10.11 13.41 1.00
N ALA A 26 9.06 13.81 1.67
CA ALA A 26 8.75 13.26 2.99
C ALA A 26 8.10 11.88 2.86
N ALA A 27 7.15 11.74 1.96
CA ALA A 27 6.41 10.50 1.83
C ALA A 27 5.63 10.46 0.52
N ARG A 28 5.26 9.24 0.14
CA ARG A 28 4.31 9.00 -0.94
C ARG A 28 3.10 8.30 -0.35
N ALA A 29 1.93 8.87 -0.55
CA ALA A 29 0.66 8.31 -0.09
C ALA A 29 -0.11 7.76 -1.28
N VAL A 30 -0.44 6.47 -1.22
CA VAL A 30 -1.10 5.76 -2.31
C VAL A 30 -2.35 5.07 -1.77
N PHE A 31 -3.46 5.26 -2.46
CA PHE A 31 -4.70 4.60 -2.10
C PHE A 31 -4.99 3.47 -3.07
N ILE A 32 -5.34 2.30 -2.55
CA ILE A 32 -5.52 1.09 -3.35
C ILE A 32 -6.85 0.45 -2.98
N VAL A 33 -7.66 0.12 -3.98
CA VAL A 33 -8.86 -0.68 -3.79
C VAL A 33 -8.61 -2.05 -4.38
N LEU A 34 -8.71 -3.07 -3.55
CA LEU A 34 -8.66 -4.45 -4.00
C LEU A 34 -10.08 -5.00 -4.05
N GLU A 35 -10.46 -5.47 -5.21
CA GLU A 35 -11.73 -6.18 -5.39
C GLU A 35 -11.62 -7.59 -4.82
N PRO A 36 -12.74 -8.26 -4.56
CA PRO A 36 -12.69 -9.65 -4.07
C PRO A 36 -11.81 -10.53 -4.94
N GLY A 37 -10.90 -11.24 -4.31
CA GLY A 37 -9.98 -12.15 -4.98
C GLY A 37 -8.72 -11.52 -5.52
N GLN A 38 -8.55 -10.21 -5.40
CA GLN A 38 -7.35 -9.53 -5.89
C GLN A 38 -6.21 -9.55 -4.88
N SER A 39 -5.01 -9.34 -5.39
CA SER A 39 -3.79 -9.34 -4.60
C SER A 39 -2.80 -8.34 -5.18
N LEU A 40 -2.00 -7.75 -4.31
CA LEU A 40 -0.87 -6.93 -4.73
C LEU A 40 0.36 -7.78 -5.08
N GLY A 41 0.31 -9.07 -4.74
CA GLY A 41 1.43 -9.97 -5.00
C GLY A 41 2.58 -9.74 -4.03
N ASP A 42 3.71 -10.35 -4.34
CA ASP A 42 4.90 -10.31 -3.50
C ASP A 42 5.75 -9.10 -3.86
N HIS A 43 5.81 -8.14 -2.96
CA HIS A 43 6.45 -6.85 -3.18
C HIS A 43 7.53 -6.57 -2.16
N GLN A 44 8.50 -5.75 -2.56
CA GLN A 44 9.43 -5.09 -1.64
C GLN A 44 9.74 -3.70 -2.18
N VAL A 45 10.00 -2.77 -1.29
CA VAL A 45 10.34 -1.40 -1.65
C VAL A 45 11.55 -0.94 -0.84
N LYS A 46 12.15 0.17 -1.28
CA LYS A 46 13.35 0.72 -0.62
C LYS A 46 13.00 1.65 0.55
N GLU A 47 11.74 2.00 0.68
CA GLU A 47 11.22 2.85 1.75
C GLU A 47 10.72 2.00 2.92
N HIS A 48 10.52 2.64 4.09
CA HIS A 48 9.62 2.06 5.08
C HIS A 48 8.22 2.10 4.48
N ALA A 49 7.49 1.01 4.62
CA ALA A 49 6.14 0.92 4.10
C ALA A 49 5.15 0.75 5.25
N PHE A 50 4.08 1.53 5.21
CA PHE A 50 3.00 1.45 6.19
C PHE A 50 1.75 1.07 5.42
N VAL A 51 1.16 -0.06 5.75
CA VAL A 51 -0.06 -0.56 5.12
C VAL A 51 -1.19 -0.45 6.13
N PHE A 52 -2.17 0.38 5.83
CA PHE A 52 -3.32 0.61 6.70
C PHE A 52 -4.58 0.11 6.01
N VAL A 53 -5.29 -0.82 6.66
CA VAL A 53 -6.56 -1.31 6.14
C VAL A 53 -7.65 -0.34 6.56
N VAL A 54 -8.21 0.37 5.59
CA VAL A 54 -9.26 1.36 5.82
C VAL A 54 -10.61 0.69 6.01
N SER A 55 -10.91 -0.26 5.14
CA SER A 55 -12.15 -1.04 5.22
C SER A 55 -11.96 -2.38 4.53
N GLY A 56 -12.87 -3.30 4.79
CA GLY A 56 -12.77 -4.66 4.29
C GLY A 56 -11.79 -5.48 5.09
N GLU A 57 -11.31 -6.56 4.51
CA GLU A 57 -10.37 -7.47 5.17
C GLU A 57 -9.28 -7.88 4.21
N ALA A 58 -8.06 -7.94 4.71
CA ALA A 58 -6.90 -8.32 3.92
C ALA A 58 -6.05 -9.33 4.69
N ARG A 59 -5.42 -10.21 3.93
CA ARG A 59 -4.39 -11.07 4.47
C ARG A 59 -3.04 -10.49 4.11
N VAL A 60 -2.25 -10.21 5.13
CA VAL A 60 -0.93 -9.61 4.99
C VAL A 60 0.10 -10.66 5.37
N GLU A 61 1.05 -10.91 4.49
CA GLU A 61 2.10 -11.90 4.73
C GLU A 61 3.48 -11.30 4.51
N SER A 62 4.41 -11.64 5.39
CA SER A 62 5.82 -11.24 5.27
C SER A 62 6.68 -12.35 5.87
N GLY A 63 7.45 -13.03 5.03
CA GLY A 63 8.24 -14.18 5.48
C GLY A 63 7.34 -15.27 6.02
N ALA A 64 7.62 -15.71 7.25
CA ALA A 64 6.82 -16.73 7.94
C ALA A 64 5.62 -16.15 8.68
N GLU A 65 5.51 -14.82 8.74
CA GLU A 65 4.41 -14.16 9.44
C GLU A 65 3.21 -13.96 8.52
N ALA A 66 2.01 -14.12 9.08
CA ALA A 66 0.79 -13.86 8.36
C ALA A 66 -0.23 -13.27 9.33
N LEU A 67 -1.03 -12.34 8.84
CA LEU A 67 -2.01 -11.63 9.64
C LEU A 67 -3.28 -11.44 8.82
N ASP A 68 -4.43 -11.77 9.44
CA ASP A 68 -5.71 -11.38 8.88
C ASP A 68 -6.05 -10.01 9.45
N ALA A 69 -6.05 -9.01 8.58
CA ALA A 69 -6.15 -7.62 8.96
C ALA A 69 -7.52 -7.05 8.61
N GLY A 70 -8.24 -6.65 9.63
CA GLY A 70 -9.52 -5.96 9.47
C GLY A 70 -9.36 -4.44 9.49
N PRO A 71 -10.46 -3.70 9.41
CA PRO A 71 -10.43 -2.23 9.39
C PRO A 71 -9.69 -1.66 10.61
N GLY A 72 -8.82 -0.70 10.36
CA GLY A 72 -8.04 -0.05 11.41
C GLY A 72 -6.70 -0.70 11.69
N THR A 73 -6.37 -1.80 11.01
CA THR A 73 -5.08 -2.47 11.20
C THR A 73 -3.99 -1.72 10.44
N LEU A 74 -2.89 -1.45 11.13
CA LEU A 74 -1.70 -0.83 10.55
C LEU A 74 -0.55 -1.84 10.62
N CYS A 75 0.07 -2.10 9.46
CA CYS A 75 1.28 -2.91 9.36
C CYS A 75 2.42 -2.04 8.90
N MET A 76 3.61 -2.24 9.47
CA MET A 76 4.80 -1.51 9.08
C MET A 76 5.86 -2.49 8.62
N PHE A 77 6.52 -2.16 7.51
CA PHE A 77 7.57 -2.99 6.92
C PHE A 77 8.87 -2.20 6.79
N GLU A 78 9.97 -2.85 7.10
CA GLU A 78 11.30 -2.27 6.92
C GLU A 78 11.64 -2.16 5.43
N PRO A 79 12.62 -1.30 5.07
CA PRO A 79 13.12 -1.29 3.70
C PRO A 79 13.54 -2.69 3.25
N ASP A 80 13.20 -3.03 2.02
CA ASP A 80 13.49 -4.33 1.39
C ASP A 80 12.78 -5.53 1.98
N GLU A 81 11.93 -5.34 2.98
CA GLU A 81 11.14 -6.44 3.52
C GLU A 81 10.06 -6.84 2.50
N ARG A 82 10.04 -8.11 2.13
CA ARG A 82 9.05 -8.62 1.16
C ARG A 82 7.72 -8.84 1.85
N ARG A 83 6.66 -8.47 1.15
CA ARG A 83 5.31 -8.62 1.66
C ARG A 83 4.32 -8.86 0.54
N SER A 84 3.20 -9.45 0.89
CA SER A 84 2.05 -9.55 0.00
C SER A 84 0.79 -9.16 0.75
N VAL A 85 -0.18 -8.63 0.01
CA VAL A 85 -1.48 -8.26 0.54
C VAL A 85 -2.54 -8.82 -0.40
N SER A 86 -3.46 -9.59 0.13
CA SER A 86 -4.53 -10.20 -0.66
C SER A 86 -5.85 -10.04 0.06
N THR A 87 -6.95 -10.20 -0.67
CA THR A 87 -8.28 -10.13 -0.07
C THR A 87 -9.21 -11.13 -0.74
N GLU A 88 -10.09 -11.73 0.05
CA GLU A 88 -11.16 -12.57 -0.48
C GLU A 88 -12.43 -11.78 -0.73
N SER A 89 -12.71 -10.81 0.13
CA SER A 89 -13.98 -10.08 0.13
C SER A 89 -13.88 -8.64 -0.35
N GLY A 90 -12.67 -8.14 -0.54
CA GLY A 90 -12.43 -6.75 -0.92
C GLY A 90 -11.83 -5.96 0.23
N ALA A 91 -10.99 -4.99 -0.11
CA ALA A 91 -10.37 -4.13 0.89
C ALA A 91 -9.97 -2.78 0.29
N ARG A 92 -10.04 -1.75 1.13
CA ARG A 92 -9.52 -0.41 0.81
C ARG A 92 -8.30 -0.20 1.67
N ILE A 93 -7.20 0.17 1.03
CA ILE A 93 -5.88 0.20 1.68
C ILE A 93 -5.20 1.52 1.41
N LEU A 94 -4.61 2.08 2.46
CA LEU A 94 -3.70 3.21 2.35
C LEU A 94 -2.28 2.69 2.50
N LEU A 95 -1.43 3.02 1.54
CA LEU A 95 -0.01 2.69 1.57
C LEU A 95 0.78 3.99 1.69
N LEU A 96 1.64 4.06 2.69
CA LEU A 96 2.57 5.18 2.87
C LEU A 96 3.99 4.67 2.71
N LEU A 97 4.77 5.34 1.89
CA LEU A 97 6.19 5.04 1.67
C LEU A 97 7.00 6.25 2.12
N ALA A 98 7.93 6.05 3.04
CA ALA A 98 8.68 7.16 3.62
C ALA A 98 10.12 6.76 3.96
N PRO A 99 11.11 7.63 3.67
CA PRO A 99 11.02 8.81 2.82
C PRO A 99 10.81 8.42 1.35
N TRP A 100 10.39 9.35 0.51
CA TRP A 100 10.16 9.04 -0.90
C TRP A 100 11.07 9.86 -1.81
N PRO A 101 11.81 9.22 -2.72
CA PRO A 101 12.08 7.78 -2.69
C PRO A 101 13.11 7.45 -1.63
N GLY A 102 13.08 6.22 -1.15
CA GLY A 102 14.09 5.74 -0.22
C GLY A 102 15.45 5.59 -0.88
N GLU A 103 16.49 5.47 -0.07
CA GLU A 103 17.84 5.29 -0.57
C GLU A 103 17.93 4.02 -1.40
N GLY A 104 18.48 4.14 -2.59
CA GLY A 104 18.60 3.01 -3.51
C GLY A 104 17.38 2.73 -4.35
N HIS A 105 16.30 3.50 -4.18
CA HIS A 105 15.10 3.33 -4.98
C HIS A 105 15.37 3.75 -6.43
N TYR A 106 15.04 2.86 -7.37
CA TYR A 106 15.15 3.19 -8.77
C TYR A 106 14.03 4.13 -9.18
N ARG A 107 14.41 5.26 -9.74
CA ARG A 107 13.46 6.19 -10.35
C ARG A 107 13.50 5.97 -11.85
N GLY A 108 12.33 5.90 -12.48
CA GLY A 108 12.25 5.66 -13.90
C GLY A 108 12.98 6.67 -14.77
N ASP A 109 13.23 7.86 -14.26
CA ASP A 109 13.95 8.92 -14.94
C ASP A 109 15.45 8.90 -14.68
N ALA A 110 15.92 8.06 -13.78
CA ALA A 110 17.32 7.99 -13.42
C ALA A 110 18.03 6.96 -14.29
N PRO A 111 19.18 7.31 -14.89
CA PRO A 111 19.97 6.28 -15.55
C PRO A 111 20.54 5.36 -14.48
N LEU A 112 20.47 4.13 -14.76
CA LEU A 112 21.08 3.14 -13.89
C LEU A 112 22.51 2.91 -14.27
#